data_38de6523aa5759f11af1f9c5c9a84b3f
#
_entry.id   38de6523aa5759f11af1f9c5c9a84b3f
#
_cell.length_a   1.000
_cell.length_b   1.000
_cell.length_c   1.000
_cell.angle_alpha   90.00
_cell.angle_beta   90.00
_cell.angle_gamma   90.00
#
_symmetry.space_group_name_H-M   'P 1'
#
loop_
_entity.id
_entity.type
_entity.pdbx_description
1 polymer ?
#
loop_
_entity_poly.entity_id
_entity_poly.type
_entity_poly.pdbx_seq_one_letter_code
_entity_poly.pdbx_strand_id
1 'polypeptide(L)'
;FRQSARLAEGETVLVIGAAGGVGSAAVELARAMGARVIAAASSAEKLEFAKALGADATIDYGTEQLNDAVKRLTDGKGVDVVFDPVGGELAQQALRATGWHGRYLVIGFASGEIPALPANLALLKEASIVGVWWGTWAAKHPREQIDNMRLLSELLESGKIRPRVSASVPLDDYLEAFDAIRERRAQGKIVF
;
A
#
# COMPACT_ATOMS: atom_id res chain seq x y z
N PHE A 1 -1.92 -6.21 6.99
CA PHE A 1 -2.43 -7.34 6.21
C PHE A 1 -2.97 -8.46 7.09
N ARG A 2 -2.22 -8.99 8.08
CA ARG A 2 -2.65 -10.16 8.89
C ARG A 2 -3.99 -9.97 9.59
N GLN A 3 -4.12 -8.93 10.41
CA GLN A 3 -5.29 -8.75 11.30
C GLN A 3 -6.48 -8.12 10.57
N SER A 4 -6.24 -6.97 9.93
CA SER A 4 -7.34 -6.17 9.35
C SER A 4 -7.80 -6.69 8.00
N ALA A 5 -6.88 -7.10 7.13
CA ALA A 5 -7.22 -7.65 5.82
C ALA A 5 -7.46 -9.15 5.83
N ARG A 6 -6.83 -9.89 6.76
CA ARG A 6 -6.77 -11.36 6.73
C ARG A 6 -6.35 -11.85 5.34
N LEU A 7 -5.26 -11.24 4.83
CA LEU A 7 -4.75 -11.52 3.49
C LEU A 7 -4.39 -13.00 3.36
N ALA A 8 -4.95 -13.65 2.35
CA ALA A 8 -4.67 -15.03 2.00
C ALA A 8 -3.70 -15.12 0.82
N GLU A 9 -3.00 -16.25 0.71
CA GLU A 9 -2.16 -16.57 -0.43
C GLU A 9 -3.00 -16.62 -1.73
N GLY A 10 -2.48 -16.07 -2.82
CA GLY A 10 -3.15 -16.01 -4.11
C GLY A 10 -4.12 -14.84 -4.29
N GLU A 11 -4.46 -14.10 -3.24
CA GLU A 11 -5.27 -12.88 -3.37
C GLU A 11 -4.51 -11.77 -4.10
N THR A 12 -5.25 -10.89 -4.75
CA THR A 12 -4.70 -9.72 -5.45
C THR A 12 -4.79 -8.47 -4.58
N VAL A 13 -3.66 -7.81 -4.34
CA VAL A 13 -3.55 -6.58 -3.55
C VAL A 13 -3.23 -5.39 -4.46
N LEU A 14 -4.05 -4.35 -4.41
CA LEU A 14 -3.72 -3.04 -4.98
C LEU A 14 -3.06 -2.18 -3.90
N VAL A 15 -1.84 -1.71 -4.13
CA VAL A 15 -1.13 -0.78 -3.25
C VAL A 15 -1.07 0.59 -3.90
N ILE A 16 -1.75 1.58 -3.31
CA ILE A 16 -1.71 2.98 -3.76
C ILE A 16 -0.51 3.68 -3.12
N GLY A 17 0.16 4.55 -3.87
CA GLY A 17 1.37 5.22 -3.41
C GLY A 17 2.52 4.23 -3.14
N ALA A 18 2.64 3.21 -3.98
CA ALA A 18 3.49 2.04 -3.81
C ALA A 18 4.99 2.35 -3.67
N ALA A 19 5.46 3.51 -4.13
CA ALA A 19 6.86 3.91 -3.99
C ALA A 19 7.15 4.68 -2.68
N GLY A 20 6.14 5.09 -1.92
CA GLY A 20 6.33 5.77 -0.63
C GLY A 20 6.80 4.82 0.47
N GLY A 21 7.23 5.39 1.60
CA GLY A 21 7.81 4.59 2.70
C GLY A 21 6.87 3.54 3.33
N VAL A 22 5.54 3.74 3.27
CA VAL A 22 4.53 2.78 3.73
C VAL A 22 4.11 1.85 2.59
N GLY A 23 3.93 2.42 1.38
CA GLY A 23 3.54 1.64 0.20
C GLY A 23 4.59 0.63 -0.23
N SER A 24 5.87 0.99 -0.20
CA SER A 24 6.97 0.07 -0.53
C SER A 24 7.01 -1.14 0.41
N ALA A 25 6.85 -0.92 1.70
CA ALA A 25 6.74 -1.99 2.68
C ALA A 25 5.50 -2.87 2.44
N ALA A 26 4.37 -2.25 2.03
CA ALA A 26 3.16 -3.01 1.70
C ALA A 26 3.36 -3.92 0.47
N VAL A 27 4.06 -3.45 -0.57
CA VAL A 27 4.40 -4.27 -1.75
C VAL A 27 5.19 -5.50 -1.34
N GLU A 28 6.30 -5.31 -0.60
CA GLU A 28 7.15 -6.41 -0.17
C GLU A 28 6.41 -7.40 0.74
N LEU A 29 5.65 -6.90 1.72
CA LEU A 29 4.92 -7.75 2.65
C LEU A 29 3.80 -8.53 1.98
N ALA A 30 2.99 -7.91 1.11
CA ALA A 30 1.94 -8.60 0.38
C ALA A 30 2.52 -9.72 -0.49
N ARG A 31 3.63 -9.45 -1.21
CA ARG A 31 4.35 -10.47 -1.96
C ARG A 31 4.88 -11.59 -1.07
N ALA A 32 5.53 -11.26 0.06
CA ALA A 32 6.07 -12.25 1.00
C ALA A 32 4.98 -13.14 1.62
N MET A 33 3.72 -12.66 1.65
CA MET A 33 2.53 -13.40 2.06
C MET A 33 1.87 -14.18 0.93
N GLY A 34 2.47 -14.24 -0.27
CA GLY A 34 1.96 -15.00 -1.42
C GLY A 34 0.88 -14.31 -2.23
N ALA A 35 0.64 -13.02 -2.04
CA ALA A 35 -0.33 -12.27 -2.82
C ALA A 35 0.24 -11.84 -4.18
N ARG A 36 -0.64 -11.70 -5.17
CA ARG A 36 -0.37 -10.97 -6.40
C ARG A 36 -0.46 -9.46 -6.12
N VAL A 37 0.58 -8.70 -6.45
CA VAL A 37 0.66 -7.27 -6.11
C VAL A 37 0.54 -6.40 -7.35
N ILE A 38 -0.45 -5.50 -7.37
CA ILE A 38 -0.60 -4.41 -8.33
C ILE A 38 -0.17 -3.13 -7.62
N ALA A 39 0.93 -2.54 -8.06
CA ALA A 39 1.48 -1.31 -7.50
C ALA A 39 1.00 -0.10 -8.30
N ALA A 40 0.43 0.91 -7.63
CA ALA A 40 0.00 2.15 -8.25
C ALA A 40 0.84 3.34 -7.75
N ALA A 41 1.38 4.12 -8.68
CA ALA A 41 2.17 5.31 -8.39
C ALA A 41 1.94 6.40 -9.47
N SER A 42 2.56 7.58 -9.29
CA SER A 42 2.33 8.78 -10.11
C SER A 42 3.38 9.04 -11.18
N SER A 43 4.32 8.13 -11.38
CA SER A 43 5.35 8.27 -12.42
C SER A 43 6.02 6.94 -12.74
N ALA A 44 6.55 6.83 -13.96
CA ALA A 44 7.27 5.65 -14.42
C ALA A 44 8.44 5.27 -13.51
N GLU A 45 9.23 6.23 -13.02
CA GLU A 45 10.34 6.00 -12.10
C GLU A 45 9.88 5.31 -10.80
N LYS A 46 8.78 5.79 -10.21
CA LYS A 46 8.18 5.19 -9.00
C LYS A 46 7.65 3.79 -9.25
N LEU A 47 7.15 3.54 -10.45
CA LEU A 47 6.66 2.23 -10.84
C LEU A 47 7.80 1.24 -11.04
N GLU A 48 8.92 1.66 -11.61
CA GLU A 48 10.12 0.82 -11.71
C GLU A 48 10.68 0.49 -10.31
N PHE A 49 10.67 1.45 -9.39
CA PHE A 49 11.00 1.17 -8.00
C PHE A 49 10.08 0.11 -7.38
N ALA A 50 8.77 0.23 -7.57
CA ALA A 50 7.80 -0.74 -7.06
C ALA A 50 7.94 -2.14 -7.70
N LYS A 51 8.27 -2.20 -9.01
CA LYS A 51 8.61 -3.46 -9.69
C LYS A 51 9.84 -4.12 -9.08
N ALA A 52 10.88 -3.35 -8.79
CA ALA A 52 12.09 -3.86 -8.15
C ALA A 52 11.84 -4.43 -6.74
N LEU A 53 10.76 -4.00 -6.06
CA LEU A 53 10.28 -4.56 -4.80
C LEU A 53 9.42 -5.82 -5.01
N GLY A 54 9.09 -6.14 -6.26
CA GLY A 54 8.40 -7.36 -6.64
C GLY A 54 6.91 -7.20 -6.91
N ALA A 55 6.45 -6.02 -7.31
CA ALA A 55 5.10 -5.88 -7.84
C ALA A 55 4.94 -6.65 -9.16
N ASP A 56 3.85 -7.41 -9.29
CA ASP A 56 3.55 -8.24 -10.48
C ASP A 56 2.99 -7.40 -11.64
N ALA A 57 2.34 -6.29 -11.32
CA ALA A 57 1.83 -5.33 -12.30
C ALA A 57 1.90 -3.91 -11.73
N THR A 58 1.88 -2.92 -12.62
CA THR A 58 1.96 -1.51 -12.25
C THR A 58 0.90 -0.67 -12.95
N ILE A 59 0.46 0.41 -12.28
CA ILE A 59 -0.51 1.39 -12.79
C ILE A 59 0.04 2.79 -12.57
N ASP A 60 0.17 3.57 -13.63
CA ASP A 60 0.45 5.01 -13.56
C ASP A 60 -0.86 5.78 -13.47
N TYR A 61 -1.28 6.12 -12.25
CA TYR A 61 -2.50 6.91 -12.06
C TYR A 61 -2.35 8.39 -12.47
N GLY A 62 -1.16 8.82 -12.88
CA GLY A 62 -0.96 10.12 -13.54
C GLY A 62 -1.39 10.14 -15.01
N THR A 63 -1.46 8.97 -15.65
CA THR A 63 -1.73 8.84 -17.09
C THR A 63 -2.97 8.04 -17.44
N GLU A 64 -3.47 7.19 -16.52
CA GLU A 64 -4.66 6.37 -16.74
C GLU A 64 -5.57 6.30 -15.50
N GLN A 65 -6.85 5.99 -15.72
CA GLN A 65 -7.80 5.82 -14.63
C GLN A 65 -7.53 4.53 -13.87
N LEU A 66 -7.32 4.64 -12.55
CA LEU A 66 -6.95 3.53 -11.67
C LEU A 66 -7.95 2.35 -11.76
N ASN A 67 -9.26 2.66 -11.72
CA ASN A 67 -10.31 1.64 -11.79
C ASN A 67 -10.29 0.87 -13.12
N ASP A 68 -10.06 1.54 -14.24
CA ASP A 68 -10.07 0.90 -15.56
C ASP A 68 -8.81 0.04 -15.76
N ALA A 69 -7.66 0.53 -15.27
CA ALA A 69 -6.42 -0.23 -15.27
C ALA A 69 -6.54 -1.51 -14.42
N VAL A 70 -7.14 -1.42 -13.22
CA VAL A 70 -7.37 -2.60 -12.38
C VAL A 70 -8.29 -3.59 -13.07
N LYS A 71 -9.39 -3.15 -13.69
CA LYS A 71 -10.29 -4.05 -14.44
C LYS A 71 -9.55 -4.80 -15.55
N ARG A 72 -8.70 -4.10 -16.31
CA ARG A 72 -7.87 -4.70 -17.36
C ARG A 72 -6.94 -5.77 -16.80
N LEU A 73 -6.29 -5.50 -15.65
CA LEU A 73 -5.30 -6.39 -15.03
C LEU A 73 -5.93 -7.57 -14.27
N THR A 74 -7.23 -7.53 -14.01
CA THR A 74 -7.95 -8.55 -13.21
C THR A 74 -9.11 -9.19 -13.98
N ASP A 75 -9.15 -9.06 -15.29
CA ASP A 75 -10.23 -9.58 -16.15
C ASP A 75 -11.64 -9.17 -15.65
N GLY A 76 -11.74 -7.92 -15.17
CA GLY A 76 -12.98 -7.34 -14.65
C GLY A 76 -13.36 -7.75 -13.22
N LYS A 77 -12.62 -8.66 -12.57
CA LYS A 77 -12.95 -9.16 -11.22
C LYS A 77 -12.70 -8.13 -10.11
N GLY A 78 -11.78 -7.18 -10.32
CA GLY A 78 -11.29 -6.28 -9.29
C GLY A 78 -10.25 -6.94 -8.38
N VAL A 79 -9.84 -6.23 -7.31
CA VAL A 79 -8.83 -6.71 -6.36
C VAL A 79 -9.47 -7.17 -5.05
N ASP A 80 -8.85 -8.12 -4.38
CA ASP A 80 -9.32 -8.63 -3.09
C ASP A 80 -9.02 -7.66 -1.95
N VAL A 81 -7.87 -6.96 -2.01
CA VAL A 81 -7.47 -5.98 -1.02
C VAL A 81 -6.97 -4.70 -1.67
N VAL A 82 -7.46 -3.56 -1.20
CA VAL A 82 -6.88 -2.24 -1.47
C VAL A 82 -6.13 -1.77 -0.23
N PHE A 83 -4.88 -1.38 -0.40
CA PHE A 83 -4.06 -0.74 0.63
C PHE A 83 -3.89 0.73 0.26
N ASP A 84 -4.60 1.62 0.96
CA ASP A 84 -4.65 3.06 0.64
C ASP A 84 -4.09 3.95 1.76
N PRO A 85 -2.83 4.39 1.65
CA PRO A 85 -2.24 5.40 2.52
C PRO A 85 -2.40 6.84 1.98
N VAL A 86 -3.03 7.01 0.81
CA VAL A 86 -3.07 8.29 0.07
C VAL A 86 -4.38 9.05 0.27
N GLY A 87 -5.52 8.37 0.15
CA GLY A 87 -6.83 9.01 0.20
C GLY A 87 -7.13 9.89 -1.02
N GLY A 88 -7.91 10.98 -0.81
CA GLY A 88 -8.27 11.91 -1.86
C GLY A 88 -9.09 11.29 -2.99
N GLU A 89 -8.96 11.82 -4.20
CA GLU A 89 -9.72 11.37 -5.38
C GLU A 89 -9.45 9.91 -5.78
N LEU A 90 -8.23 9.41 -5.53
CA LEU A 90 -7.89 8.02 -5.84
C LEU A 90 -8.71 7.02 -5.01
N ALA A 91 -9.14 7.39 -3.83
CA ALA A 91 -9.87 6.51 -2.92
C ALA A 91 -11.19 6.02 -3.52
N GLN A 92 -11.94 6.88 -4.22
CA GLN A 92 -13.19 6.47 -4.88
C GLN A 92 -12.92 5.52 -6.04
N GLN A 93 -11.89 5.76 -6.83
CA GLN A 93 -11.49 4.87 -7.92
C GLN A 93 -11.04 3.51 -7.38
N ALA A 94 -10.28 3.49 -6.29
CA ALA A 94 -9.81 2.28 -5.64
C ALA A 94 -10.96 1.46 -5.01
N LEU A 95 -11.95 2.12 -4.40
CA LEU A 95 -13.15 1.43 -3.91
C LEU A 95 -13.96 0.84 -5.08
N ARG A 96 -14.03 1.52 -6.23
CA ARG A 96 -14.63 0.97 -7.46
C ARG A 96 -13.85 -0.22 -8.02
N ALA A 97 -12.53 -0.23 -7.82
CA ALA A 97 -11.64 -1.30 -8.25
C ALA A 97 -11.63 -2.52 -7.32
N THR A 98 -12.15 -2.39 -6.09
CA THR A 98 -12.32 -3.52 -5.17
C THR A 98 -13.27 -4.56 -5.76
N GLY A 99 -12.92 -5.82 -5.68
CA GLY A 99 -13.73 -6.94 -6.15
C GLY A 99 -14.86 -7.30 -5.18
N TRP A 100 -15.61 -8.36 -5.51
CA TRP A 100 -16.64 -8.95 -4.65
C TRP A 100 -16.03 -9.46 -3.34
N HIS A 101 -16.64 -9.16 -2.18
CA HIS A 101 -16.12 -9.45 -0.84
C HIS A 101 -14.73 -8.83 -0.54
N GLY A 102 -14.26 -7.87 -1.36
CA GLY A 102 -12.96 -7.25 -1.17
C GLY A 102 -12.90 -6.36 0.08
N ARG A 103 -11.68 -6.01 0.48
CA ARG A 103 -11.41 -5.17 1.65
C ARG A 103 -10.63 -3.94 1.23
N TYR A 104 -11.22 -2.78 1.45
CA TYR A 104 -10.56 -1.49 1.27
C TYR A 104 -9.98 -1.03 2.61
N LEU A 105 -8.65 -1.01 2.73
CA LEU A 105 -7.94 -0.63 3.94
C LEU A 105 -7.65 0.87 3.93
N VAL A 106 -8.24 1.60 4.85
CA VAL A 106 -7.95 3.02 5.10
C VAL A 106 -6.72 3.08 6.01
N ILE A 107 -5.55 3.41 5.43
CA ILE A 107 -4.26 3.47 6.13
C ILE A 107 -3.90 4.90 6.51
N GLY A 108 -4.20 5.87 5.64
CA GLY A 108 -3.85 7.26 5.84
C GLY A 108 -4.34 8.18 4.72
N PHE A 109 -3.97 9.43 4.81
CA PHE A 109 -4.43 10.50 3.92
C PHE A 109 -3.26 11.38 3.47
N ALA A 110 -2.23 10.76 2.87
CA ALA A 110 -1.02 11.47 2.44
C ALA A 110 -1.28 12.51 1.32
N SER A 111 -2.45 12.48 0.66
CA SER A 111 -2.90 13.54 -0.23
C SER A 111 -3.22 14.84 0.50
N GLY A 112 -3.49 14.77 1.81
CA GLY A 112 -4.03 15.87 2.63
C GLY A 112 -5.56 15.93 2.66
N GLU A 113 -6.25 15.08 1.89
CA GLU A 113 -7.70 15.06 1.75
C GLU A 113 -8.30 13.76 2.27
N ILE A 114 -9.28 13.87 3.19
CA ILE A 114 -10.07 12.74 3.68
C ILE A 114 -11.18 12.46 2.66
N PRO A 115 -11.22 11.26 2.03
CA PRO A 115 -12.19 10.98 0.98
C PRO A 115 -13.59 10.72 1.53
N ALA A 116 -14.61 11.20 0.82
CA ALA A 116 -15.98 10.73 1.00
C ALA A 116 -16.17 9.45 0.19
N LEU A 117 -16.26 8.29 0.85
CA LEU A 117 -16.45 7.00 0.19
C LEU A 117 -17.93 6.68 0.02
N PRO A 118 -18.42 6.47 -1.22
CA PRO A 118 -19.82 6.15 -1.48
C PRO A 118 -20.21 4.77 -0.92
N ALA A 119 -21.02 4.76 0.13
CA ALA A 119 -21.40 3.51 0.84
C ALA A 119 -22.15 2.50 -0.08
N ASN A 120 -22.84 2.98 -1.11
CA ASN A 120 -23.48 2.12 -2.10
C ASN A 120 -22.50 1.22 -2.87
N LEU A 121 -21.24 1.64 -3.03
CA LEU A 121 -20.22 0.79 -3.66
C LEU A 121 -19.84 -0.40 -2.78
N ALA A 122 -19.78 -0.19 -1.45
CA ALA A 122 -19.57 -1.28 -0.51
C ALA A 122 -20.76 -2.25 -0.52
N LEU A 123 -22.00 -1.73 -0.50
CA LEU A 123 -23.22 -2.54 -0.58
C LEU A 123 -23.26 -3.41 -1.85
N LEU A 124 -23.01 -2.81 -3.02
CA LEU A 124 -23.13 -3.50 -4.31
C LEU A 124 -22.06 -4.60 -4.52
N LYS A 125 -21.02 -4.63 -3.70
CA LYS A 125 -19.91 -5.59 -3.80
C LYS A 125 -19.74 -6.45 -2.56
N GLU A 126 -20.62 -6.29 -1.57
CA GLU A 126 -20.44 -6.86 -0.22
C GLU A 126 -19.02 -6.61 0.31
N ALA A 127 -18.41 -5.47 -0.08
CA ALA A 127 -17.05 -5.12 0.28
C ALA A 127 -17.00 -4.46 1.66
N SER A 128 -15.86 -4.61 2.33
CA SER A 128 -15.62 -3.98 3.62
C SER A 128 -14.70 -2.75 3.48
N ILE A 129 -15.06 -1.65 4.15
CA ILE A 129 -14.17 -0.51 4.36
C ILE A 129 -13.60 -0.64 5.77
N VAL A 130 -12.30 -0.84 5.89
CA VAL A 130 -11.63 -1.22 7.14
C VAL A 130 -10.61 -0.15 7.54
N GLY A 131 -10.83 0.50 8.67
CA GLY A 131 -9.85 1.41 9.25
C GLY A 131 -8.66 0.65 9.85
N VAL A 132 -7.44 1.13 9.58
CA VAL A 132 -6.21 0.51 10.10
C VAL A 132 -5.44 1.56 10.89
N TRP A 133 -5.62 1.55 12.21
CA TRP A 133 -4.89 2.42 13.12
C TRP A 133 -3.89 1.61 13.94
N TRP A 134 -2.75 1.33 13.31
CA TRP A 134 -1.73 0.42 13.85
C TRP A 134 -1.24 0.83 15.25
N GLY A 135 -0.95 2.10 15.52
CA GLY A 135 -0.42 2.53 16.81
C GLY A 135 -1.34 2.16 17.98
N THR A 136 -2.62 2.46 17.88
CA THR A 136 -3.63 2.11 18.89
C THR A 136 -3.85 0.59 18.96
N TRP A 137 -3.86 -0.07 17.78
CA TRP A 137 -4.01 -1.52 17.74
C TRP A 137 -2.85 -2.22 18.47
N ALA A 138 -1.60 -1.83 18.19
CA ALA A 138 -0.40 -2.40 18.82
C ALA A 138 -0.41 -2.21 20.35
N ALA A 139 -0.84 -1.03 20.83
CA ALA A 139 -0.96 -0.76 22.26
C ALA A 139 -2.02 -1.64 22.95
N LYS A 140 -3.13 -1.92 22.26
CA LYS A 140 -4.22 -2.78 22.79
C LYS A 140 -3.94 -4.28 22.64
N HIS A 141 -3.05 -4.68 21.74
CA HIS A 141 -2.76 -6.08 21.42
C HIS A 141 -1.24 -6.36 21.48
N PRO A 142 -0.58 -6.16 22.64
CA PRO A 142 0.88 -6.25 22.74
C PRO A 142 1.44 -7.63 22.41
N ARG A 143 0.68 -8.71 22.71
CA ARG A 143 1.12 -10.08 22.38
C ARG A 143 1.16 -10.32 20.88
N GLU A 144 0.08 -9.99 20.18
CA GLU A 144 -0.01 -10.11 18.72
C GLU A 144 0.98 -9.19 18.01
N GLN A 145 1.31 -8.04 18.62
CA GLN A 145 2.35 -7.15 18.10
C GLN A 145 3.75 -7.80 18.20
N ILE A 146 4.05 -8.49 19.30
CA ILE A 146 5.28 -9.26 19.43
C ILE A 146 5.36 -10.35 18.35
N ASP A 147 4.27 -11.07 18.12
CA ASP A 147 4.21 -12.11 17.09
C ASP A 147 4.37 -11.52 15.67
N ASN A 148 3.84 -10.32 15.43
CA ASN A 148 4.09 -9.60 14.18
C ASN A 148 5.56 -9.23 14.02
N MET A 149 6.22 -8.76 15.09
CA MET A 149 7.65 -8.40 15.03
C MET A 149 8.52 -9.63 14.79
N ARG A 150 8.21 -10.78 15.39
CA ARG A 150 8.90 -12.05 15.11
C ARG A 150 8.79 -12.44 13.64
N LEU A 151 7.56 -12.42 13.09
CA LEU A 151 7.36 -12.73 11.68
C LEU A 151 8.14 -11.76 10.76
N LEU A 152 8.15 -10.47 11.07
CA LEU A 152 8.92 -9.49 10.30
C LEU A 152 10.42 -9.78 10.36
N SER A 153 10.96 -10.15 11.53
CA SER A 153 12.36 -10.56 11.68
C SER A 153 12.68 -11.81 10.85
N GLU A 154 11.84 -12.83 10.90
CA GLU A 154 11.99 -14.05 10.09
C GLU A 154 11.97 -13.75 8.57
N LEU A 155 11.08 -12.89 8.12
CA LEU A 155 11.00 -12.47 6.72
C LEU A 155 12.25 -11.68 6.30
N LEU A 156 12.78 -10.84 7.18
CA LEU A 156 14.00 -10.07 6.95
C LEU A 156 15.24 -10.98 6.91
N GLU A 157 15.39 -11.87 7.89
CA GLU A 157 16.50 -12.82 7.98
C GLU A 157 16.53 -13.79 6.79
N SER A 158 15.34 -14.26 6.36
CA SER A 158 15.23 -15.12 5.17
C SER A 158 15.38 -14.36 3.85
N GLY A 159 15.51 -13.02 3.88
CA GLY A 159 15.63 -12.18 2.69
C GLY A 159 14.34 -12.08 1.85
N LYS A 160 13.20 -12.51 2.38
CA LYS A 160 11.88 -12.39 1.72
C LYS A 160 11.41 -10.93 1.65
N ILE A 161 11.83 -10.11 2.61
CA ILE A 161 11.68 -8.66 2.57
C ILE A 161 13.05 -8.01 2.69
N ARG A 162 13.26 -6.88 1.99
CA ARG A 162 14.51 -6.12 2.01
C ARG A 162 14.18 -4.64 1.96
N PRO A 163 13.76 -4.02 3.08
CA PRO A 163 13.34 -2.62 3.12
C PRO A 163 14.37 -1.70 2.47
N ARG A 164 13.94 -0.92 1.50
CA ARG A 164 14.82 -0.03 0.75
C ARG A 164 15.02 1.29 1.48
N VAL A 165 16.26 1.57 1.84
CA VAL A 165 16.71 2.92 2.20
C VAL A 165 17.18 3.59 0.91
N SER A 166 16.47 4.62 0.48
CA SER A 166 16.77 5.34 -0.78
C SER A 166 17.79 6.44 -0.59
N ALA A 167 17.90 6.98 0.62
CA ALA A 167 18.92 7.96 0.98
C ALA A 167 19.28 7.85 2.46
N SER A 168 20.57 8.09 2.76
CA SER A 168 21.06 8.35 4.11
C SER A 168 21.62 9.78 4.12
N VAL A 169 21.07 10.63 4.97
CA VAL A 169 21.38 12.07 5.01
C VAL A 169 21.98 12.37 6.40
N PRO A 170 23.07 13.12 6.50
CA PRO A 170 23.55 13.60 7.81
C PRO A 170 22.46 14.37 8.55
N LEU A 171 22.41 14.25 9.87
CA LEU A 171 21.38 14.92 10.68
C LEU A 171 21.37 16.44 10.47
N ASP A 172 22.52 17.04 10.22
CA ASP A 172 22.63 18.49 9.96
C ASP A 172 21.96 18.91 8.64
N ASP A 173 21.82 17.98 7.69
CA ASP A 173 21.21 18.20 6.38
C ASP A 173 19.74 17.72 6.32
N TYR A 174 19.09 17.53 7.47
CA TYR A 174 17.73 16.98 7.56
C TYR A 174 16.67 17.69 6.68
N LEU A 175 16.88 19.00 6.40
CA LEU A 175 15.97 19.77 5.56
C LEU A 175 15.90 19.21 4.14
N GLU A 176 16.99 18.67 3.59
CA GLU A 176 16.99 18.03 2.26
C GLU A 176 16.03 16.85 2.21
N ALA A 177 16.02 16.04 3.26
CA ALA A 177 15.11 14.90 3.37
C ALA A 177 13.64 15.34 3.47
N PHE A 178 13.34 16.39 4.24
CA PHE A 178 12.00 16.97 4.31
C PHE A 178 11.56 17.57 2.98
N ASP A 179 12.45 18.25 2.27
CA ASP A 179 12.17 18.80 0.93
C ASP A 179 11.88 17.68 -0.07
N ALA A 180 12.65 16.60 -0.04
CA ALA A 180 12.39 15.43 -0.90
C ALA A 180 10.99 14.83 -0.65
N ILE A 181 10.54 14.79 0.60
CA ILE A 181 9.19 14.32 0.96
C ILE A 181 8.12 15.33 0.50
N ARG A 182 8.31 16.62 0.78
CA ARG A 182 7.39 17.70 0.42
C ARG A 182 7.18 17.79 -1.09
N GLU A 183 8.25 17.60 -1.86
CA GLU A 183 8.25 17.63 -3.32
C GLU A 183 7.87 16.29 -3.94
N ARG A 184 7.48 15.29 -3.12
CA ARG A 184 7.08 13.95 -3.54
C ARG A 184 8.15 13.21 -4.35
N ARG A 185 9.45 13.53 -4.15
CA ARG A 185 10.59 12.86 -4.78
C ARG A 185 11.06 11.63 -3.99
N ALA A 186 10.72 11.54 -2.71
CA ALA A 186 11.12 10.43 -1.86
C ALA A 186 10.56 9.09 -2.36
N GLN A 187 11.42 8.07 -2.39
CA GLN A 187 11.09 6.68 -2.68
C GLN A 187 11.58 5.82 -1.51
N GLY A 188 10.77 4.88 -1.03
CA GLY A 188 11.13 4.06 0.14
C GLY A 188 11.38 4.89 1.40
N LYS A 189 12.49 4.63 2.08
CA LYS A 189 12.87 5.26 3.35
C LYS A 189 14.07 6.19 3.17
N ILE A 190 14.00 7.36 3.81
CA ILE A 190 15.16 8.23 4.03
C ILE A 190 15.53 8.11 5.50
N VAL A 191 16.80 7.93 5.82
CA VAL A 191 17.33 7.83 7.19
C VAL A 191 18.39 8.90 7.44
N PHE A 192 18.54 9.30 8.69
CA PHE A 192 19.55 10.24 9.18
C PHE A 192 20.61 9.50 9.98
#